data_340fc3af3c651e8ea30dc79ee9857d31
#
_entry.id   340fc3af3c651e8ea30dc79ee9857d31
#
_cell.length_a   1.000
_cell.length_b   1.000
_cell.length_c   1.000
_cell.angle_alpha   90.00
_cell.angle_beta   90.00
_cell.angle_gamma   90.00
#
_symmetry.space_group_name_H-M   'P 1'
#
loop_
_entity.id
_entity.type
_entity.pdbx_description
1 polymer ?
#
loop_
_entity_poly.entity_id
_entity_poly.type
_entity_poly.pdbx_seq_one_letter_code
_entity_poly.pdbx_strand_id
1 'polypeptide(L)'
;MGLMNAFDSQTEDSSPAIGRNLRSRPLARKKLSEMVEEELEQMIRRREFGEGEQLPSERELMAFFNVGRPSVREALAALKRKGLVQINNGERARVSRPSADTIIGELSGMAKDFLSHPGGIALAHFEQLRLFFESSLVRYAAEHATDEQIDLLAKALEINSQSLDNNAAFIRSDVDFHRVLAEIPGNPIFMAIHVALLDWLIAARPTVADQALHEHNNVSYQQHIAIVDAIRRHDPDEADRALQSHLNSVSATWHAFGQTTNKKK
;
A
#
# COMPACT_ATOMS: atom_id res chain seq x y z
N MET A 1 33.46 64.78 -36.87
CA MET A 1 33.58 65.16 -35.50
C MET A 1 32.93 64.08 -34.67
N GLY A 2 33.74 63.35 -34.00
CA GLY A 2 33.56 61.99 -33.59
C GLY A 2 32.57 61.71 -32.50
N LEU A 3 31.93 60.56 -32.65
CA LEU A 3 31.20 59.82 -31.61
C LEU A 3 31.75 58.40 -31.63
N MET A 4 32.55 58.08 -30.65
CA MET A 4 33.02 56.71 -30.42
C MET A 4 32.13 56.06 -29.43
N ASN A 5 31.48 55.01 -29.87
CA ASN A 5 30.70 54.06 -29.08
C ASN A 5 31.61 53.27 -28.16
N ALA A 6 31.24 53.21 -26.89
CA ALA A 6 31.68 52.18 -25.95
C ALA A 6 30.50 51.24 -25.69
N PHE A 7 30.54 50.04 -26.31
CA PHE A 7 29.72 48.89 -25.94
C PHE A 7 30.51 48.10 -24.88
N ASP A 8 30.18 48.24 -23.66
CA ASP A 8 30.69 47.40 -22.58
C ASP A 8 29.74 46.21 -22.41
N SER A 9 30.14 45.06 -22.94
CA SER A 9 29.44 43.81 -22.85
C SER A 9 29.88 43.10 -21.57
N GLN A 10 29.12 43.32 -20.47
CA GLN A 10 29.21 42.48 -19.31
C GLN A 10 28.37 41.20 -19.57
N THR A 11 29.06 40.14 -19.96
CA THR A 11 28.50 38.79 -19.88
C THR A 11 28.56 38.35 -18.43
N GLU A 12 27.43 38.45 -17.74
CA GLU A 12 27.25 37.77 -16.44
C GLU A 12 27.30 36.25 -16.68
N ASP A 13 28.40 35.66 -16.21
CA ASP A 13 28.57 34.22 -16.09
C ASP A 13 27.62 33.72 -14.98
N SER A 14 26.40 33.30 -15.36
CA SER A 14 25.43 32.69 -14.47
C SER A 14 25.68 31.20 -14.33
N SER A 15 26.88 30.80 -13.92
CA SER A 15 27.11 29.46 -13.41
C SER A 15 26.35 29.29 -12.07
N PRO A 16 25.51 28.25 -11.91
CA PRO A 16 24.80 28.04 -10.66
C PRO A 16 25.82 27.82 -9.53
N ALA A 17 25.80 28.70 -8.53
CA ALA A 17 26.60 28.58 -7.33
C ALA A 17 26.24 27.27 -6.61
N ILE A 18 26.96 26.19 -6.90
CA ILE A 18 26.94 24.96 -6.10
C ILE A 18 27.43 25.34 -4.71
N GLY A 19 26.51 25.24 -3.74
CA GLY A 19 26.66 25.78 -2.39
C GLY A 19 27.98 25.42 -1.73
N ARG A 20 28.64 26.41 -1.14
CA ARG A 20 29.96 26.42 -0.52
C ARG A 20 30.15 25.48 0.71
N ASN A 21 29.23 24.51 0.95
CA ASN A 21 29.28 23.62 2.13
C ASN A 21 29.03 22.14 1.80
N LEU A 22 29.36 21.68 0.61
CA LEU A 22 29.45 20.23 0.36
C LEU A 22 30.68 19.70 1.10
N ARG A 23 30.52 19.31 2.37
CA ARG A 23 31.47 18.43 3.04
C ARG A 23 31.57 17.15 2.20
N SER A 24 32.79 16.73 1.87
CA SER A 24 33.01 15.48 1.15
C SER A 24 32.28 14.34 1.87
N ARG A 25 31.20 13.84 1.26
CA ARG A 25 30.47 12.68 1.74
C ARG A 25 31.02 11.49 0.94
N PRO A 26 31.84 10.63 1.55
CA PRO A 26 32.33 9.46 0.83
C PRO A 26 31.10 8.65 0.40
N LEU A 27 31.01 8.31 -0.89
CA LEU A 27 30.01 7.37 -1.39
C LEU A 27 30.24 6.06 -0.62
N ALA A 28 29.17 5.59 0.06
CA ALA A 28 29.24 4.30 0.75
C ALA A 28 29.58 3.22 -0.29
N ARG A 29 30.65 2.45 -0.05
CA ARG A 29 30.92 1.26 -0.84
C ARG A 29 29.70 0.35 -0.74
N LYS A 30 29.19 -0.11 -1.87
CA LYS A 30 28.09 -1.07 -1.93
C LYS A 30 28.44 -2.26 -1.06
N LYS A 31 27.54 -2.67 -0.17
CA LYS A 31 27.79 -3.81 0.72
C LYS A 31 27.93 -5.08 -0.12
N LEU A 32 28.78 -6.00 0.31
CA LEU A 32 28.93 -7.31 -0.34
C LEU A 32 27.59 -8.07 -0.39
N SER A 33 26.74 -7.92 0.63
CA SER A 33 25.38 -8.49 0.63
C SER A 33 24.50 -7.95 -0.46
N GLU A 34 24.56 -6.64 -0.77
CA GLU A 34 23.81 -6.01 -1.85
C GLU A 34 24.27 -6.48 -3.24
N MET A 35 25.59 -6.67 -3.39
CA MET A 35 26.15 -7.20 -4.65
C MET A 35 25.75 -8.67 -4.88
N VAL A 36 25.76 -9.50 -3.84
CA VAL A 36 25.30 -10.88 -3.90
C VAL A 36 23.80 -10.96 -4.19
N GLU A 37 23.01 -10.11 -3.56
CA GLU A 37 21.57 -10.01 -3.81
C GLU A 37 21.27 -9.71 -5.26
N GLU A 38 21.91 -8.68 -5.82
CA GLU A 38 21.70 -8.27 -7.20
C GLU A 38 22.09 -9.35 -8.20
N GLU A 39 23.23 -10.01 -7.98
CA GLU A 39 23.66 -11.05 -8.90
C GLU A 39 22.72 -12.27 -8.85
N LEU A 40 22.32 -12.71 -7.66
CA LEU A 40 21.33 -13.78 -7.52
C LEU A 40 19.98 -13.38 -8.13
N GLU A 41 19.53 -12.14 -7.94
CA GLU A 41 18.32 -11.65 -8.58
C GLU A 41 18.42 -11.71 -10.11
N GLN A 42 19.57 -11.31 -10.67
CA GLN A 42 19.77 -11.39 -12.12
C GLN A 42 19.79 -12.83 -12.61
N MET A 43 20.45 -13.77 -11.89
CA MET A 43 20.46 -15.18 -12.24
C MET A 43 19.04 -15.77 -12.26
N ILE A 44 18.21 -15.42 -11.26
CA ILE A 44 16.79 -15.81 -11.22
C ILE A 44 16.02 -15.21 -12.41
N ARG A 45 16.21 -13.93 -12.70
CA ARG A 45 15.54 -13.24 -13.83
C ARG A 45 15.95 -13.81 -15.19
N ARG A 46 17.21 -14.24 -15.34
CA ARG A 46 17.71 -14.94 -16.56
C ARG A 46 17.28 -16.40 -16.62
N ARG A 47 16.53 -16.89 -15.61
CA ARG A 47 16.08 -18.28 -15.51
C ARG A 47 17.20 -19.30 -15.42
N GLU A 48 18.33 -18.91 -14.85
CA GLU A 48 19.39 -19.87 -14.51
C GLU A 48 18.94 -20.82 -13.40
N PHE A 49 17.96 -20.39 -12.60
CA PHE A 49 17.18 -21.20 -11.67
C PHE A 49 15.70 -21.05 -11.98
N GLY A 50 15.00 -22.17 -12.18
CA GLY A 50 13.57 -22.22 -12.44
C GLY A 50 12.71 -22.01 -11.18
N GLU A 51 11.43 -21.69 -11.36
CA GLU A 51 10.48 -21.58 -10.26
C GLU A 51 10.36 -22.92 -9.51
N GLY A 52 10.42 -22.89 -8.17
CA GLY A 52 10.46 -24.06 -7.30
C GLY A 52 11.82 -24.73 -7.20
N GLU A 53 12.80 -24.34 -8.01
CA GLU A 53 14.15 -24.88 -7.96
C GLU A 53 14.90 -24.38 -6.72
N GLN A 54 15.73 -25.24 -6.14
CA GLN A 54 16.57 -24.86 -5.00
C GLN A 54 17.79 -24.07 -5.46
N LEU A 55 18.04 -22.95 -4.80
CA LEU A 55 19.32 -22.25 -4.92
C LEU A 55 20.45 -23.09 -4.31
N PRO A 56 21.70 -22.84 -4.72
CA PRO A 56 22.86 -23.42 -4.05
C PRO A 56 22.85 -23.16 -2.54
N SER A 57 23.44 -24.06 -1.76
CA SER A 57 23.53 -23.89 -0.30
C SER A 57 24.31 -22.62 0.08
N GLU A 58 24.09 -22.10 1.30
CA GLU A 58 24.88 -20.96 1.82
C GLU A 58 26.39 -21.17 1.62
N ARG A 59 26.87 -22.39 1.84
CA ARG A 59 28.28 -22.73 1.68
C ARG A 59 28.76 -22.64 0.22
N GLU A 60 27.95 -23.12 -0.72
CA GLU A 60 28.26 -23.03 -2.15
C GLU A 60 28.22 -21.58 -2.62
N LEU A 61 27.25 -20.79 -2.18
CA LEU A 61 27.14 -19.35 -2.49
C LEU A 61 28.33 -18.56 -1.91
N MET A 62 28.77 -18.88 -0.68
CA MET A 62 29.96 -18.28 -0.09
C MET A 62 31.23 -18.54 -0.94
N ALA A 63 31.37 -19.78 -1.42
CA ALA A 63 32.49 -20.14 -2.28
C ALA A 63 32.38 -19.48 -3.66
N PHE A 64 31.20 -19.44 -4.26
CA PHE A 64 30.95 -18.87 -5.58
C PHE A 64 31.22 -17.37 -5.63
N PHE A 65 30.71 -16.62 -4.64
CA PHE A 65 30.86 -15.17 -4.58
C PHE A 65 32.12 -14.73 -3.82
N ASN A 66 32.85 -15.64 -3.23
CA ASN A 66 34.02 -15.34 -2.35
C ASN A 66 33.67 -14.34 -1.24
N VAL A 67 32.55 -14.56 -0.52
CA VAL A 67 32.08 -13.71 0.57
C VAL A 67 31.79 -14.49 1.84
N GLY A 68 31.71 -13.77 2.96
CA GLY A 68 31.36 -14.35 4.25
C GLY A 68 29.89 -14.76 4.38
N ARG A 69 29.61 -15.68 5.29
CA ARG A 69 28.25 -16.17 5.60
C ARG A 69 27.23 -15.06 5.89
N PRO A 70 27.55 -13.99 6.65
CA PRO A 70 26.63 -12.90 6.89
C PRO A 70 26.13 -12.25 5.60
N SER A 71 27.02 -11.99 4.63
CA SER A 71 26.64 -11.36 3.35
C SER A 71 25.68 -12.23 2.55
N VAL A 72 25.89 -13.56 2.50
CA VAL A 72 24.99 -14.49 1.83
C VAL A 72 23.62 -14.51 2.51
N ARG A 73 23.58 -14.57 3.85
CA ARG A 73 22.31 -14.61 4.60
C ARG A 73 21.51 -13.32 4.47
N GLU A 74 22.17 -12.16 4.49
CA GLU A 74 21.54 -10.86 4.25
C GLU A 74 20.96 -10.79 2.83
N ALA A 75 21.71 -11.23 1.82
CA ALA A 75 21.24 -11.28 0.44
C ALA A 75 20.01 -12.20 0.26
N LEU A 76 20.06 -13.42 0.80
CA LEU A 76 18.92 -14.35 0.76
C LEU A 76 17.71 -13.80 1.51
N ALA A 77 17.90 -13.12 2.64
CA ALA A 77 16.81 -12.46 3.37
C ALA A 77 16.20 -11.30 2.56
N ALA A 78 17.01 -10.56 1.81
CA ALA A 78 16.54 -9.51 0.92
C ALA A 78 15.72 -10.10 -0.25
N LEU A 79 16.22 -11.15 -0.90
CA LEU A 79 15.48 -11.87 -1.95
C LEU A 79 14.16 -12.47 -1.44
N LYS A 80 14.13 -12.97 -0.18
CA LYS A 80 12.91 -13.44 0.46
C LYS A 80 11.90 -12.31 0.64
N ARG A 81 12.33 -11.13 1.11
CA ARG A 81 11.44 -9.95 1.21
C ARG A 81 10.85 -9.57 -0.14
N LYS A 82 11.66 -9.61 -1.21
CA LYS A 82 11.20 -9.37 -2.60
C LYS A 82 10.31 -10.51 -3.15
N GLY A 83 10.09 -11.60 -2.41
CA GLY A 83 9.29 -12.74 -2.86
C GLY A 83 9.94 -13.56 -3.98
N LEU A 84 11.22 -13.32 -4.27
CA LEU A 84 11.97 -14.05 -5.29
C LEU A 84 12.45 -15.42 -4.83
N VAL A 85 12.50 -15.63 -3.51
CA VAL A 85 12.82 -16.92 -2.91
C VAL A 85 11.95 -17.17 -1.66
N GLN A 86 11.64 -18.44 -1.42
CA GLN A 86 11.07 -18.94 -0.17
C GLN A 86 12.18 -19.66 0.62
N ILE A 87 12.21 -19.43 1.94
CA ILE A 87 13.16 -20.05 2.85
C ILE A 87 12.36 -20.62 4.02
N ASN A 88 12.28 -21.93 4.12
CA ASN A 88 11.71 -22.66 5.25
C ASN A 88 12.83 -23.04 6.24
N ASN A 89 12.46 -23.25 7.51
CA ASN A 89 13.43 -23.62 8.55
C ASN A 89 14.16 -24.92 8.19
N GLY A 90 15.49 -24.87 8.09
CA GLY A 90 16.35 -26.01 7.80
C GLY A 90 16.44 -26.39 6.32
N GLU A 91 15.73 -25.70 5.42
CA GLU A 91 15.77 -25.96 4.00
C GLU A 91 16.63 -24.94 3.24
N ARG A 92 17.04 -25.35 2.00
CA ARG A 92 17.67 -24.42 1.05
C ARG A 92 16.63 -23.45 0.51
N ALA A 93 17.05 -22.23 0.20
CA ALA A 93 16.19 -21.26 -0.49
C ALA A 93 15.70 -21.84 -1.83
N ARG A 94 14.41 -21.67 -2.13
CA ARG A 94 13.80 -22.07 -3.41
C ARG A 94 13.34 -20.82 -4.14
N VAL A 95 13.53 -20.79 -5.45
CA VAL A 95 13.03 -19.72 -6.31
C VAL A 95 11.51 -19.68 -6.25
N SER A 96 10.95 -18.51 -6.02
CA SER A 96 9.50 -18.25 -6.04
C SER A 96 9.20 -17.04 -6.94
N ARG A 97 7.92 -16.84 -7.22
CA ARG A 97 7.45 -15.60 -7.86
C ARG A 97 6.89 -14.68 -6.81
N PRO A 98 7.09 -13.36 -6.95
CA PRO A 98 6.38 -12.40 -6.14
C PRO A 98 4.87 -12.67 -6.20
N SER A 99 4.27 -12.90 -5.05
CA SER A 99 2.82 -13.00 -4.91
C SER A 99 2.21 -11.59 -4.75
N ALA A 100 0.87 -11.51 -4.83
CA ALA A 100 0.17 -10.30 -4.48
C ALA A 100 0.54 -9.81 -3.07
N ASP A 101 0.69 -10.73 -2.09
CA ASP A 101 1.12 -10.40 -0.72
C ASP A 101 2.51 -9.78 -0.64
N THR A 102 3.42 -10.19 -1.52
CA THR A 102 4.76 -9.60 -1.60
C THR A 102 4.69 -8.16 -2.11
N ILE A 103 3.87 -7.92 -3.14
CA ILE A 103 3.63 -6.56 -3.67
C ILE A 103 3.01 -5.67 -2.60
N ILE A 104 2.04 -6.18 -1.84
CA ILE A 104 1.42 -5.48 -0.72
C ILE A 104 2.47 -5.11 0.34
N GLY A 105 3.31 -6.07 0.73
CA GLY A 105 4.33 -5.86 1.76
C GLY A 105 5.31 -4.74 1.40
N GLU A 106 5.76 -4.70 0.15
CA GLU A 106 6.62 -3.64 -0.39
C GLU A 106 5.91 -2.27 -0.39
N LEU A 107 4.69 -2.21 -0.94
CA LEU A 107 3.87 -1.00 -0.96
C LEU A 107 3.55 -0.50 0.46
N SER A 108 3.25 -1.41 1.40
CA SER A 108 2.92 -1.06 2.78
C SER A 108 4.08 -0.39 3.52
N GLY A 109 5.32 -0.83 3.27
CA GLY A 109 6.51 -0.17 3.82
C GLY A 109 6.63 1.27 3.35
N MET A 110 6.53 1.49 2.05
CA MET A 110 6.63 2.83 1.44
C MET A 110 5.51 3.77 1.91
N ALA A 111 4.29 3.26 2.04
CA ALA A 111 3.16 4.07 2.46
C ALA A 111 3.23 4.48 3.94
N LYS A 112 3.72 3.62 4.82
CA LYS A 112 3.97 3.99 6.23
C LYS A 112 4.95 5.16 6.34
N ASP A 113 6.03 5.12 5.55
CA ASP A 113 7.01 6.21 5.50
C ASP A 113 6.37 7.50 4.97
N PHE A 114 5.55 7.41 3.93
CA PHE A 114 4.85 8.55 3.36
C PHE A 114 3.82 9.16 4.34
N LEU A 115 3.03 8.33 5.04
CA LEU A 115 2.06 8.76 6.04
C LEU A 115 2.69 9.34 7.30
N SER A 116 3.94 8.95 7.62
CA SER A 116 4.66 9.47 8.78
C SER A 116 5.14 10.91 8.62
N HIS A 117 5.06 11.47 7.41
CA HIS A 117 5.45 12.86 7.17
C HIS A 117 4.42 13.83 7.78
N PRO A 118 4.87 14.82 8.57
CA PRO A 118 3.97 15.79 9.18
C PRO A 118 3.31 16.67 8.11
N GLY A 119 1.97 16.81 8.18
CA GLY A 119 1.25 17.74 7.28
C GLY A 119 -0.16 17.32 6.86
N GLY A 120 -0.61 16.09 7.15
CA GLY A 120 -2.00 15.65 6.83
C GLY A 120 -2.32 15.49 5.35
N ILE A 121 -1.49 15.98 4.44
CA ILE A 121 -1.70 15.91 2.98
C ILE A 121 -1.66 14.44 2.49
N ALA A 122 -0.81 13.63 3.11
CA ALA A 122 -0.68 12.22 2.75
C ALA A 122 -2.00 11.45 2.97
N LEU A 123 -2.67 11.66 4.12
CA LEU A 123 -3.94 11.01 4.41
C LEU A 123 -5.02 11.38 3.38
N ALA A 124 -5.14 12.66 3.03
CA ALA A 124 -6.09 13.11 2.01
C ALA A 124 -5.84 12.47 0.63
N HIS A 125 -4.58 12.28 0.24
CA HIS A 125 -4.24 11.58 -1.00
C HIS A 125 -4.64 10.09 -0.97
N PHE A 126 -4.49 9.42 0.18
CA PHE A 126 -4.94 8.04 0.33
C PHE A 126 -6.46 7.92 0.35
N GLU A 127 -7.18 8.86 0.97
CA GLU A 127 -8.64 8.92 0.92
C GLU A 127 -9.13 9.14 -0.52
N GLN A 128 -8.48 10.02 -1.26
CA GLN A 128 -8.80 10.25 -2.68
C GLN A 128 -8.52 9.01 -3.53
N LEU A 129 -7.38 8.33 -3.31
CA LEU A 129 -7.06 7.07 -3.98
C LEU A 129 -8.09 6.00 -3.66
N ARG A 130 -8.49 5.86 -2.39
CA ARG A 130 -9.53 4.92 -1.94
C ARG A 130 -10.85 5.20 -2.67
N LEU A 131 -11.30 6.44 -2.67
CA LEU A 131 -12.53 6.84 -3.33
C LEU A 131 -12.51 6.45 -4.82
N PHE A 132 -11.45 6.82 -5.55
CA PHE A 132 -11.30 6.50 -6.97
C PHE A 132 -11.31 4.98 -7.22
N PHE A 133 -10.54 4.24 -6.43
CA PHE A 133 -10.37 2.80 -6.61
C PHE A 133 -11.65 2.02 -6.25
N GLU A 134 -12.25 2.31 -5.10
CA GLU A 134 -13.47 1.62 -4.65
C GLU A 134 -14.69 2.00 -5.47
N SER A 135 -14.81 3.24 -5.98
CA SER A 135 -15.84 3.62 -6.96
C SER A 135 -15.80 2.73 -8.21
N SER A 136 -14.58 2.43 -8.69
CA SER A 136 -14.44 1.52 -9.85
C SER A 136 -14.83 0.09 -9.49
N LEU A 137 -14.48 -0.39 -8.28
CA LEU A 137 -14.83 -1.74 -7.82
C LEU A 137 -16.34 -1.92 -7.64
N VAL A 138 -17.02 -0.96 -7.01
CA VAL A 138 -18.46 -1.06 -6.76
C VAL A 138 -19.28 -0.98 -8.05
N ARG A 139 -18.86 -0.16 -9.01
CA ARG A 139 -19.47 -0.12 -10.35
C ARG A 139 -19.31 -1.45 -11.05
N TYR A 140 -18.09 -2.01 -11.04
CA TYR A 140 -17.82 -3.33 -11.61
C TYR A 140 -18.68 -4.41 -10.94
N ALA A 141 -18.81 -4.37 -9.60
CA ALA A 141 -19.65 -5.30 -8.87
C ALA A 141 -21.12 -5.21 -9.29
N ALA A 142 -21.68 -4.01 -9.44
CA ALA A 142 -23.04 -3.82 -9.89
C ALA A 142 -23.27 -4.33 -11.32
N GLU A 143 -22.27 -4.22 -12.20
CA GLU A 143 -22.38 -4.68 -13.59
C GLU A 143 -22.18 -6.20 -13.76
N HIS A 144 -21.35 -6.85 -12.89
CA HIS A 144 -20.81 -8.16 -13.18
C HIS A 144 -20.89 -9.18 -12.02
N ALA A 145 -21.29 -8.77 -10.81
CA ALA A 145 -21.35 -9.69 -9.68
C ALA A 145 -22.36 -10.83 -9.93
N THR A 146 -21.94 -12.05 -9.60
CA THR A 146 -22.85 -13.21 -9.61
C THR A 146 -23.72 -13.20 -8.35
N ASP A 147 -24.82 -13.97 -8.37
CA ASP A 147 -25.70 -14.13 -7.21
C ASP A 147 -24.90 -14.64 -5.98
N GLU A 148 -23.96 -15.56 -6.18
CA GLU A 148 -23.13 -16.08 -5.11
C GLU A 148 -22.20 -14.99 -4.50
N GLN A 149 -21.70 -14.07 -5.33
CA GLN A 149 -20.89 -12.95 -4.88
C GLN A 149 -21.72 -11.91 -4.14
N ILE A 150 -22.97 -11.67 -4.57
CA ILE A 150 -23.93 -10.82 -3.86
C ILE A 150 -24.29 -11.45 -2.51
N ASP A 151 -24.44 -12.75 -2.42
CA ASP A 151 -24.66 -13.47 -1.16
C ASP A 151 -23.47 -13.36 -0.21
N LEU A 152 -22.24 -13.31 -0.70
CA LEU A 152 -21.06 -13.05 0.13
C LEU A 152 -21.08 -11.64 0.71
N LEU A 153 -21.49 -10.63 -0.07
CA LEU A 153 -21.69 -9.27 0.44
C LEU A 153 -22.78 -9.22 1.51
N ALA A 154 -23.89 -9.92 1.30
CA ALA A 154 -24.96 -10.02 2.29
C ALA A 154 -24.51 -10.65 3.62
N LYS A 155 -23.67 -11.70 3.56
CA LYS A 155 -23.05 -12.31 4.73
C LYS A 155 -22.09 -11.33 5.45
N ALA A 156 -21.30 -10.58 4.70
CA ALA A 156 -20.44 -9.56 5.29
C ALA A 156 -21.26 -8.46 6.00
N LEU A 157 -22.40 -8.05 5.43
CA LEU A 157 -23.35 -7.14 6.09
C LEU A 157 -23.91 -7.72 7.39
N GLU A 158 -24.26 -9.00 7.42
CA GLU A 158 -24.78 -9.65 8.62
C GLU A 158 -23.73 -9.60 9.76
N ILE A 159 -22.46 -9.92 9.47
CA ILE A 159 -21.37 -9.82 10.44
C ILE A 159 -21.17 -8.36 10.88
N ASN A 160 -21.26 -7.42 9.96
CA ASN A 160 -21.13 -5.99 10.26
C ASN A 160 -22.23 -5.52 11.21
N SER A 161 -23.49 -5.96 11.02
CA SER A 161 -24.62 -5.64 11.91
C SER A 161 -24.44 -6.16 13.34
N GLN A 162 -23.84 -7.32 13.50
CA GLN A 162 -23.56 -7.94 14.80
C GLN A 162 -22.41 -7.25 15.56
N SER A 163 -21.69 -6.35 14.90
CA SER A 163 -20.49 -5.71 15.42
C SER A 163 -20.69 -4.25 15.87
N LEU A 164 -21.91 -3.70 15.75
CA LEU A 164 -22.21 -2.26 15.95
C LEU A 164 -21.77 -1.72 17.31
N ASP A 165 -21.89 -2.52 18.37
CA ASP A 165 -21.57 -2.14 19.75
C ASP A 165 -20.09 -2.35 20.13
N ASN A 166 -19.30 -2.96 19.25
CA ASN A 166 -17.88 -3.24 19.44
C ASN A 166 -17.05 -2.65 18.32
N ASN A 167 -16.45 -1.51 18.57
CA ASN A 167 -15.71 -0.78 17.53
C ASN A 167 -14.57 -1.60 16.88
N ALA A 168 -13.82 -2.37 17.66
CA ALA A 168 -12.75 -3.19 17.10
C ALA A 168 -13.28 -4.33 16.20
N ALA A 169 -14.46 -4.90 16.55
CA ALA A 169 -15.14 -5.88 15.71
C ALA A 169 -15.74 -5.21 14.48
N PHE A 170 -16.33 -4.01 14.63
CA PHE A 170 -16.91 -3.26 13.52
C PHE A 170 -15.86 -2.89 12.48
N ILE A 171 -14.70 -2.35 12.89
CA ILE A 171 -13.61 -2.03 11.97
C ILE A 171 -13.16 -3.26 11.17
N ARG A 172 -13.06 -4.43 11.81
CA ARG A 172 -12.68 -5.66 11.09
C ARG A 172 -13.73 -6.08 10.07
N SER A 173 -15.01 -6.06 10.46
CA SER A 173 -16.11 -6.44 9.56
C SER A 173 -16.33 -5.42 8.44
N ASP A 174 -16.06 -4.13 8.68
CA ASP A 174 -16.03 -3.06 7.69
C ASP A 174 -14.94 -3.33 6.62
N VAL A 175 -13.74 -3.64 7.08
CA VAL A 175 -12.63 -4.06 6.19
C VAL A 175 -13.00 -5.29 5.37
N ASP A 176 -13.60 -6.30 6.02
CA ASP A 176 -14.01 -7.53 5.34
C ASP A 176 -15.11 -7.29 4.30
N PHE A 177 -16.06 -6.38 4.55
CA PHE A 177 -17.06 -5.98 3.58
C PHE A 177 -16.44 -5.38 2.31
N HIS A 178 -15.55 -4.41 2.48
CA HIS A 178 -14.86 -3.78 1.35
C HIS A 178 -13.90 -4.76 0.64
N ARG A 179 -13.32 -5.72 1.37
CA ARG A 179 -12.49 -6.77 0.78
C ARG A 179 -13.31 -7.67 -0.18
N VAL A 180 -14.53 -8.01 0.17
CA VAL A 180 -15.42 -8.78 -0.72
C VAL A 180 -15.68 -8.04 -2.02
N LEU A 181 -15.89 -6.72 -1.98
CA LEU A 181 -15.99 -5.89 -3.20
C LEU A 181 -14.74 -5.99 -4.07
N ALA A 182 -13.55 -5.99 -3.46
CA ALA A 182 -12.29 -6.06 -4.20
C ALA A 182 -12.00 -7.46 -4.77
N GLU A 183 -12.64 -8.51 -4.24
CA GLU A 183 -12.52 -9.89 -4.73
C GLU A 183 -13.39 -10.15 -5.97
N ILE A 184 -14.51 -9.43 -6.14
CA ILE A 184 -15.48 -9.65 -7.24
C ILE A 184 -14.83 -9.64 -8.63
N PRO A 185 -13.91 -8.72 -8.96
CA PRO A 185 -13.25 -8.73 -10.28
C PRO A 185 -12.33 -9.93 -10.53
N GLY A 186 -12.03 -10.76 -9.52
CA GLY A 186 -11.15 -11.92 -9.63
C GLY A 186 -9.67 -11.59 -9.87
N ASN A 187 -9.28 -10.32 -9.71
CA ASN A 187 -7.90 -9.88 -9.90
C ASN A 187 -7.19 -9.77 -8.53
N PRO A 188 -6.23 -10.66 -8.23
CA PRO A 188 -5.55 -10.66 -6.94
C PRO A 188 -4.77 -9.35 -6.64
N ILE A 189 -4.39 -8.61 -7.67
CA ILE A 189 -3.71 -7.32 -7.49
C ILE A 189 -4.69 -6.27 -6.95
N PHE A 190 -5.96 -6.29 -7.38
CA PHE A 190 -6.97 -5.35 -6.86
C PHE A 190 -7.22 -5.59 -5.37
N MET A 191 -7.38 -6.83 -4.97
CA MET A 191 -7.50 -7.19 -3.55
C MET A 191 -6.25 -6.77 -2.77
N ALA A 192 -5.07 -7.01 -3.33
CA ALA A 192 -3.80 -6.64 -2.74
C ALA A 192 -3.69 -5.13 -2.46
N ILE A 193 -3.99 -4.31 -3.45
CA ILE A 193 -3.99 -2.84 -3.34
C ILE A 193 -5.02 -2.41 -2.30
N HIS A 194 -6.22 -2.98 -2.32
CA HIS A 194 -7.29 -2.64 -1.41
C HIS A 194 -6.92 -2.90 0.06
N VAL A 195 -6.39 -4.09 0.37
CA VAL A 195 -5.95 -4.46 1.73
C VAL A 195 -4.86 -3.50 2.21
N ALA A 196 -3.84 -3.23 1.39
CA ALA A 196 -2.77 -2.29 1.74
C ALA A 196 -3.33 -0.88 2.03
N LEU A 197 -4.24 -0.40 1.19
CA LEU A 197 -4.85 0.93 1.31
C LEU A 197 -5.65 1.06 2.61
N LEU A 198 -6.45 0.03 2.98
CA LEU A 198 -7.19 0.02 4.23
C LEU A 198 -6.30 -0.04 5.46
N ASP A 199 -5.27 -0.89 5.45
CA ASP A 199 -4.30 -0.97 6.56
C ASP A 199 -3.66 0.38 6.85
N TRP A 200 -3.31 1.14 5.81
CA TRP A 200 -2.73 2.48 5.96
C TRP A 200 -3.71 3.48 6.54
N LEU A 201 -4.95 3.49 6.04
CA LEU A 201 -5.99 4.39 6.51
C LEU A 201 -6.37 4.09 7.98
N ILE A 202 -6.47 2.81 8.36
CA ILE A 202 -6.75 2.40 9.72
C ILE A 202 -5.61 2.80 10.65
N ALA A 203 -4.37 2.59 10.26
CA ALA A 203 -3.19 2.98 11.05
C ALA A 203 -3.09 4.50 11.28
N ALA A 204 -3.66 5.31 10.39
CA ALA A 204 -3.69 6.76 10.52
C ALA A 204 -4.87 7.30 11.36
N ARG A 205 -5.85 6.44 11.73
CA ARG A 205 -7.03 6.85 12.50
C ARG A 205 -6.67 7.18 13.95
N PRO A 206 -7.25 8.23 14.55
CA PRO A 206 -7.08 8.52 15.98
C PRO A 206 -7.78 7.46 16.83
N THR A 207 -7.23 7.19 18.02
CA THR A 207 -7.89 6.32 19.00
C THR A 207 -9.08 7.06 19.62
N VAL A 208 -10.27 6.47 19.53
CA VAL A 208 -11.54 7.03 20.04
C VAL A 208 -12.22 6.00 20.93
N ALA A 209 -12.95 6.46 21.95
CA ALA A 209 -13.72 5.58 22.84
C ALA A 209 -14.91 4.93 22.11
N ASP A 210 -15.18 3.64 22.39
CA ASP A 210 -16.20 2.85 21.71
C ASP A 210 -17.59 3.50 21.72
N GLN A 211 -17.99 4.11 22.84
CA GLN A 211 -19.29 4.76 22.99
C GLN A 211 -19.51 5.93 22.01
N ALA A 212 -18.44 6.61 21.59
CA ALA A 212 -18.53 7.72 20.65
C ALA A 212 -18.72 7.25 19.20
N LEU A 213 -18.54 5.97 18.94
CA LEU A 213 -18.52 5.39 17.59
C LEU A 213 -19.75 4.57 17.24
N HIS A 214 -20.62 4.24 18.22
CA HIS A 214 -21.82 3.43 17.97
C HIS A 214 -22.73 4.05 16.90
N GLU A 215 -23.04 5.34 17.01
CA GLU A 215 -23.88 6.06 16.02
C GLU A 215 -23.19 6.08 14.64
N HIS A 216 -21.88 6.32 14.62
CA HIS A 216 -21.09 6.27 13.37
C HIS A 216 -21.11 4.88 12.75
N ASN A 217 -20.92 3.82 13.55
CA ASN A 217 -20.98 2.44 13.08
C ASN A 217 -22.35 2.12 12.45
N ASN A 218 -23.44 2.56 13.10
CA ASN A 218 -24.78 2.36 12.58
C ASN A 218 -25.01 3.11 11.25
N VAL A 219 -24.54 4.36 11.13
CA VAL A 219 -24.62 5.13 9.87
C VAL A 219 -23.83 4.40 8.77
N SER A 220 -22.62 3.96 9.03
CA SER A 220 -21.80 3.20 8.07
C SER A 220 -22.49 1.91 7.63
N TYR A 221 -23.08 1.16 8.57
CA TYR A 221 -23.83 -0.04 8.27
C TYR A 221 -25.03 0.22 7.34
N GLN A 222 -25.83 1.27 7.59
CA GLN A 222 -26.94 1.64 6.71
C GLN A 222 -26.48 2.02 5.31
N GLN A 223 -25.31 2.65 5.20
CA GLN A 223 -24.70 2.98 3.91
C GLN A 223 -24.21 1.73 3.18
N HIS A 224 -23.66 0.73 3.89
CA HIS A 224 -23.32 -0.55 3.28
C HIS A 224 -24.55 -1.29 2.75
N ILE A 225 -25.68 -1.26 3.46
CA ILE A 225 -26.96 -1.80 2.94
C ILE A 225 -27.31 -1.15 1.61
N ALA A 226 -27.24 0.19 1.52
CA ALA A 226 -27.56 0.91 0.29
C ALA A 226 -26.64 0.51 -0.88
N ILE A 227 -25.35 0.28 -0.62
CA ILE A 227 -24.38 -0.22 -1.61
C ILE A 227 -24.80 -1.60 -2.11
N VAL A 228 -25.07 -2.57 -1.21
CA VAL A 228 -25.43 -3.94 -1.60
C VAL A 228 -26.79 -3.96 -2.35
N ASP A 229 -27.75 -3.15 -1.92
CA ASP A 229 -29.04 -3.06 -2.60
C ASP A 229 -28.92 -2.49 -4.01
N ALA A 230 -28.02 -1.54 -4.24
CA ALA A 230 -27.75 -1.01 -5.57
C ALA A 230 -27.05 -2.07 -6.44
N ILE A 231 -26.04 -2.81 -5.90
CA ILE A 231 -25.40 -3.91 -6.60
C ILE A 231 -26.41 -5.00 -6.99
N ARG A 232 -27.31 -5.38 -6.07
CA ARG A 232 -28.36 -6.38 -6.30
C ARG A 232 -29.35 -5.95 -7.39
N ARG A 233 -29.58 -4.65 -7.55
CA ARG A 233 -30.40 -4.11 -8.62
C ARG A 233 -29.65 -3.91 -9.95
N HIS A 234 -28.37 -4.23 -9.99
CA HIS A 234 -27.48 -3.97 -11.12
C HIS A 234 -27.49 -2.49 -11.55
N ASP A 235 -27.47 -1.57 -10.55
CA ASP A 235 -27.42 -0.12 -10.77
C ASP A 235 -26.02 0.43 -10.41
N PRO A 236 -25.09 0.51 -11.37
CA PRO A 236 -23.73 0.95 -11.10
C PRO A 236 -23.64 2.43 -10.69
N ASP A 237 -24.57 3.28 -11.16
CA ASP A 237 -24.58 4.70 -10.81
C ASP A 237 -25.04 4.91 -9.37
N GLU A 238 -26.06 4.17 -8.93
CA GLU A 238 -26.54 4.23 -7.54
C GLU A 238 -25.52 3.58 -6.58
N ALA A 239 -24.91 2.46 -6.97
CA ALA A 239 -23.86 1.81 -6.19
C ALA A 239 -22.68 2.75 -5.94
N ASP A 240 -22.24 3.48 -6.96
CA ASP A 240 -21.17 4.47 -6.85
C ASP A 240 -21.58 5.65 -5.96
N ARG A 241 -22.78 6.21 -6.12
CA ARG A 241 -23.30 7.30 -5.25
C ARG A 241 -23.36 6.86 -3.78
N ALA A 242 -23.86 5.66 -3.52
CA ALA A 242 -23.95 5.11 -2.17
C ALA A 242 -22.55 4.94 -1.55
N LEU A 243 -21.59 4.40 -2.30
CA LEU A 243 -20.20 4.26 -1.86
C LEU A 243 -19.54 5.62 -1.59
N GLN A 244 -19.67 6.59 -2.48
CA GLN A 244 -19.11 7.92 -2.29
C GLN A 244 -19.68 8.60 -1.04
N SER A 245 -20.99 8.46 -0.80
CA SER A 245 -21.65 8.96 0.43
C SER A 245 -21.06 8.33 1.67
N HIS A 246 -20.86 6.99 1.65
CA HIS A 246 -20.23 6.24 2.73
C HIS A 246 -18.81 6.72 3.01
N LEU A 247 -17.93 6.72 2.01
CA LEU A 247 -16.52 7.07 2.19
C LEU A 247 -16.33 8.51 2.65
N ASN A 248 -17.12 9.45 2.12
CA ASN A 248 -17.08 10.84 2.57
C ASN A 248 -17.56 11.01 4.02
N SER A 249 -18.60 10.28 4.44
CA SER A 249 -19.08 10.25 5.81
C SER A 249 -18.03 9.73 6.78
N VAL A 250 -17.36 8.62 6.43
CA VAL A 250 -16.28 8.01 7.20
C VAL A 250 -15.12 8.99 7.34
N SER A 251 -14.65 9.59 6.23
CA SER A 251 -13.56 10.58 6.23
C SER A 251 -13.88 11.78 7.13
N ALA A 252 -15.07 12.39 6.97
CA ALA A 252 -15.50 13.52 7.76
C ALA A 252 -15.49 13.21 9.28
N THR A 253 -15.97 12.04 9.66
CA THR A 253 -16.01 11.59 11.06
C THR A 253 -14.60 11.47 11.65
N TRP A 254 -13.68 10.81 10.95
CA TRP A 254 -12.31 10.64 11.42
C TRP A 254 -11.52 11.94 11.47
N HIS A 255 -11.74 12.86 10.53
CA HIS A 255 -11.17 14.21 10.59
C HIS A 255 -11.67 15.01 11.81
N ALA A 256 -12.97 14.92 12.15
CA ALA A 256 -13.54 15.57 13.32
C ALA A 256 -12.91 15.04 14.62
N PHE A 257 -12.73 13.73 14.76
CA PHE A 257 -12.06 13.11 15.91
C PHE A 257 -10.59 13.50 16.01
N GLY A 258 -9.86 13.58 14.90
CA GLY A 258 -8.46 14.02 14.88
C GLY A 258 -8.25 15.46 15.39
N GLN A 259 -9.15 16.36 15.04
CA GLN A 259 -9.11 17.75 15.52
C GLN A 259 -9.37 17.90 17.02
N THR A 260 -10.25 17.04 17.58
CA THR A 260 -10.61 17.07 19.01
C THR A 260 -9.47 16.58 19.89
N THR A 261 -8.68 15.62 19.41
CA THR A 261 -7.54 15.05 20.14
C THR A 261 -6.35 16.02 20.18
N ASN A 262 -6.15 16.84 19.15
CA ASN A 262 -5.08 17.84 19.08
C ASN A 262 -5.35 19.08 19.95
N LYS A 263 -6.59 19.39 20.31
CA LYS A 263 -6.94 20.52 21.18
C LYS A 263 -6.75 20.22 22.68
N LYS A 264 -6.49 18.95 23.04
CA LYS A 264 -6.30 18.52 24.44
C LYS A 264 -4.83 18.27 24.83
N LYS A 265 -3.90 18.50 23.90
CA LYS A 265 -2.46 18.54 24.15
C LYS A 265 -1.95 19.97 24.12
#